data_2d21f1fd35a0a417de5d104a2025734c
#
_entry.id   2d21f1fd35a0a417de5d104a2025734c
#
_cell.length_a   1.000
_cell.length_b   1.000
_cell.length_c   1.000
_cell.angle_alpha   90.00
_cell.angle_beta   90.00
_cell.angle_gamma   90.00
#
_symmetry.space_group_name_H-M   'P 1'
#
loop_
_entity.id
_entity.type
_entity.pdbx_description
1 polymer ?
#
loop_
_entity_poly.entity_id
_entity_poly.type
_entity_poly.pdbx_seq_one_letter_code
_entity_poly.pdbx_strand_id
1 'polypeptide(L)'
;MINDSLIILAAGLSSRMKKSVASNNLTENSIIQANEIEKGLIGIGKEGKPLIHYLLFNAKSAGFKKIYFVIGENSSSFKNFFSKNLYPGLTFYFATQYLEKGRVKPSGTADALFQALFQFKELRSKDFCVCNSDNLYSVSAFKKIRLTNALNAFISY
;
A
#
# COMPACT_ATOMS: atom_id res chain seq x y z
N MET A 1 14.76 -17.67 7.87
CA MET A 1 15.32 -16.62 6.96
C MET A 1 14.72 -15.29 7.34
N ILE A 2 15.47 -14.19 7.29
CA ILE A 2 14.92 -12.87 7.61
C ILE A 2 14.05 -12.43 6.42
N ASN A 3 12.76 -12.20 6.68
CA ASN A 3 11.82 -11.70 5.68
C ASN A 3 12.19 -10.27 5.24
N ASP A 4 12.38 -10.02 3.94
CA ASP A 4 12.69 -8.71 3.36
C ASP A 4 11.59 -8.19 2.42
N SER A 5 10.47 -8.91 2.32
CA SER A 5 9.38 -8.66 1.39
C SER A 5 8.14 -8.11 2.09
N LEU A 6 7.62 -6.98 1.61
CA LEU A 6 6.39 -6.35 2.07
C LEU A 6 5.42 -6.18 0.92
N ILE A 7 4.21 -6.73 1.06
CA ILE A 7 3.10 -6.52 0.13
C ILE A 7 2.25 -5.37 0.68
N ILE A 8 2.04 -4.33 -0.13
CA ILE A 8 1.22 -3.16 0.22
C ILE A 8 -0.05 -3.16 -0.63
N LEU A 9 -1.19 -3.30 0.03
CA LEU A 9 -2.49 -3.34 -0.63
C LEU A 9 -2.96 -1.91 -0.91
N ALA A 10 -3.01 -1.53 -2.18
CA ALA A 10 -3.35 -0.19 -2.65
C ALA A 10 -4.45 -0.16 -3.72
N ALA A 11 -5.10 -1.29 -3.99
CA ALA A 11 -6.17 -1.41 -5.00
C ALA A 11 -7.55 -0.88 -4.54
N GLY A 12 -7.66 -0.36 -3.31
CA GLY A 12 -8.92 0.15 -2.77
C GLY A 12 -9.41 1.38 -3.52
N LEU A 13 -10.71 1.39 -3.92
CA LEU A 13 -11.31 2.48 -4.71
C LEU A 13 -11.55 3.79 -3.94
N SER A 14 -11.23 3.85 -2.64
CA SER A 14 -11.48 5.01 -1.77
C SER A 14 -12.94 5.52 -1.78
N SER A 15 -13.89 4.66 -2.14
CA SER A 15 -15.28 5.01 -2.45
C SER A 15 -16.02 5.67 -1.28
N ARG A 16 -15.67 5.32 -0.04
CA ARG A 16 -16.25 5.96 1.16
C ARG A 16 -15.77 7.39 1.30
N MET A 17 -14.48 7.64 1.15
CA MET A 17 -13.90 8.98 1.20
C MET A 17 -14.46 9.88 0.10
N LYS A 18 -14.53 9.38 -1.15
CA LYS A 18 -15.07 10.11 -2.31
C LYS A 18 -16.56 10.44 -2.20
N LYS A 19 -17.31 9.70 -1.40
CA LYS A 19 -18.75 9.93 -1.16
C LYS A 19 -19.02 10.78 0.08
N SER A 20 -18.03 11.05 0.91
CA SER A 20 -18.19 11.88 2.12
C SER A 20 -18.36 13.34 1.74
N VAL A 21 -19.28 14.02 2.41
CA VAL A 21 -19.43 15.48 2.30
C VAL A 21 -18.22 16.12 2.97
N ALA A 22 -17.54 17.01 2.25
CA ALA A 22 -16.42 17.76 2.80
C ALA A 22 -16.88 18.67 3.96
N SER A 23 -16.13 18.69 5.05
CA SER A 23 -16.38 19.66 6.12
C SER A 23 -15.95 21.06 5.67
N ASN A 24 -16.61 22.10 6.20
CA ASN A 24 -16.32 23.50 5.88
C ASN A 24 -14.89 23.95 6.27
N ASN A 25 -14.17 23.13 7.02
CA ASN A 25 -12.80 23.40 7.49
C ASN A 25 -11.69 22.83 6.58
N LEU A 26 -12.05 22.16 5.47
CA LEU A 26 -11.09 21.62 4.53
C LEU A 26 -10.71 22.64 3.46
N THR A 27 -9.44 22.69 3.12
CA THR A 27 -8.97 23.48 1.98
C THR A 27 -9.47 22.88 0.67
N GLU A 28 -9.68 23.70 -0.35
CA GLU A 28 -10.07 23.26 -1.69
C GLU A 28 -9.11 22.19 -2.25
N ASN A 29 -7.81 22.38 -2.05
CA ASN A 29 -6.79 21.42 -2.45
C ASN A 29 -6.96 20.05 -1.74
N SER A 30 -7.32 20.04 -0.46
CA SER A 30 -7.58 18.79 0.27
C SER A 30 -8.80 18.05 -0.29
N ILE A 31 -9.83 18.78 -0.70
CA ILE A 31 -11.04 18.21 -1.33
C ILE A 31 -10.70 17.60 -2.70
N ILE A 32 -9.94 18.31 -3.53
CA ILE A 32 -9.49 17.81 -4.84
C ILE A 32 -8.66 16.54 -4.65
N GLN A 33 -7.67 16.54 -3.76
CA GLN A 33 -6.86 15.36 -3.49
C GLN A 33 -7.70 14.16 -3.02
N ALA A 34 -8.68 14.38 -2.13
CA ALA A 34 -9.55 13.31 -1.64
C ALA A 34 -10.42 12.68 -2.75
N ASN A 35 -10.79 13.44 -3.75
CA ASN A 35 -11.64 12.99 -4.86
C ASN A 35 -10.85 12.32 -5.99
N GLU A 36 -9.66 12.79 -6.27
CA GLU A 36 -8.91 12.41 -7.49
C GLU A 36 -7.73 11.49 -7.24
N ILE A 37 -7.13 11.53 -6.04
CA ILE A 37 -5.89 10.81 -5.74
C ILE A 37 -6.19 9.56 -4.91
N GLU A 38 -5.46 8.46 -5.14
CA GLU A 38 -5.49 7.29 -4.28
C GLU A 38 -4.99 7.64 -2.88
N LYS A 39 -5.64 7.11 -1.84
CA LYS A 39 -5.39 7.46 -0.43
C LYS A 39 -3.92 7.44 -0.02
N GLY A 40 -3.17 6.43 -0.46
CA GLY A 40 -1.74 6.33 -0.13
C GLY A 40 -0.89 7.45 -0.74
N LEU A 41 -1.38 8.12 -1.80
CA LEU A 41 -0.69 9.21 -2.49
C LEU A 41 -1.16 10.60 -2.05
N ILE A 42 -2.16 10.69 -1.16
CA ILE A 42 -2.60 11.98 -0.61
C ILE A 42 -1.49 12.58 0.24
N GLY A 43 -1.18 13.86 -0.03
CA GLY A 43 -0.21 14.62 0.72
C GLY A 43 -0.68 14.93 2.15
N ILE A 44 0.18 14.75 3.13
CA ILE A 44 -0.11 15.01 4.54
C ILE A 44 0.92 15.95 5.16
N GLY A 45 0.49 16.65 6.21
CA GLY A 45 1.34 17.58 6.93
C GLY A 45 1.71 18.84 6.11
N LYS A 46 2.55 19.67 6.67
CA LYS A 46 2.97 20.95 6.05
C LYS A 46 3.81 20.77 4.78
N GLU A 47 4.54 19.67 4.68
CA GLU A 47 5.41 19.37 3.53
C GLU A 47 4.66 18.73 2.36
N GLY A 48 3.38 18.37 2.54
CA GLY A 48 2.56 17.75 1.50
C GLY A 48 3.07 16.41 0.98
N LYS A 49 3.97 15.74 1.72
CA LYS A 49 4.47 14.42 1.33
C LYS A 49 3.36 13.37 1.42
N PRO A 50 3.23 12.46 0.46
CA PRO A 50 2.19 11.45 0.49
C PRO A 50 2.37 10.48 1.65
N LEU A 51 1.25 9.94 2.18
CA LEU A 51 1.24 8.97 3.28
C LEU A 51 2.16 7.79 3.00
N ILE A 52 2.18 7.30 1.76
CA ILE A 52 3.03 6.19 1.34
C ILE A 52 4.52 6.47 1.55
N HIS A 53 4.95 7.74 1.48
CA HIS A 53 6.34 8.13 1.73
C HIS A 53 6.76 7.77 3.16
N TYR A 54 5.92 8.10 4.15
CA TYR A 54 6.21 7.80 5.57
C TYR A 54 6.13 6.30 5.85
N LEU A 55 5.18 5.61 5.24
CA LEU A 55 5.05 4.15 5.34
C LEU A 55 6.32 3.46 4.81
N LEU A 56 6.81 3.86 3.63
CA LEU A 56 8.03 3.31 3.04
C LEU A 56 9.29 3.64 3.84
N PHE A 57 9.37 4.83 4.41
CA PHE A 57 10.46 5.21 5.31
C PHE A 57 10.51 4.26 6.52
N ASN A 58 9.37 4.01 7.17
CA ASN A 58 9.27 3.11 8.31
C ASN A 58 9.55 1.65 7.93
N ALA A 59 9.05 1.18 6.78
CA ALA A 59 9.30 -0.16 6.27
C ALA A 59 10.79 -0.38 5.97
N LYS A 60 11.44 0.57 5.29
CA LYS A 60 12.88 0.55 5.03
C LYS A 60 13.69 0.52 6.33
N SER A 61 13.35 1.38 7.29
CA SER A 61 14.00 1.44 8.60
C SER A 61 13.82 0.15 9.41
N ALA A 62 12.75 -0.59 9.16
CA ALA A 62 12.53 -1.91 9.72
C ALA A 62 13.30 -3.03 8.99
N GLY A 63 13.89 -2.74 7.83
CA GLY A 63 14.75 -3.66 7.06
C GLY A 63 14.06 -4.38 5.91
N PHE A 64 12.86 -3.96 5.49
CA PHE A 64 12.29 -4.40 4.22
C PHE A 64 13.10 -3.80 3.05
N LYS A 65 13.20 -4.59 1.96
CA LYS A 65 13.94 -4.22 0.75
C LYS A 65 13.09 -4.34 -0.50
N LYS A 66 12.17 -5.30 -0.53
CA LYS A 66 11.27 -5.58 -1.67
C LYS A 66 9.86 -5.18 -1.32
N ILE A 67 9.32 -4.28 -2.09
CA ILE A 67 7.98 -3.75 -1.91
C ILE A 67 7.10 -4.15 -3.09
N TYR A 68 6.06 -4.91 -2.84
CA TYR A 68 5.09 -5.35 -3.82
C TYR A 68 3.79 -4.57 -3.63
N PHE A 69 3.52 -3.63 -4.52
CA PHE A 69 2.26 -2.90 -4.52
C PHE A 69 1.19 -3.71 -5.24
N VAL A 70 0.04 -3.89 -4.61
CA VAL A 70 -1.16 -4.40 -5.28
C VAL A 70 -2.04 -3.20 -5.61
N ILE A 71 -2.16 -2.88 -6.89
CA ILE A 71 -2.88 -1.72 -7.42
C ILE A 71 -4.06 -2.16 -8.28
N GLY A 72 -5.06 -1.31 -8.45
CA GLY A 72 -6.17 -1.56 -9.37
C GLY A 72 -5.75 -1.41 -10.84
N GLU A 73 -6.55 -1.93 -11.77
CA GLU A 73 -6.29 -1.89 -13.21
C GLU A 73 -6.01 -0.47 -13.73
N ASN A 74 -6.73 0.52 -13.22
CA ASN A 74 -6.64 1.91 -13.67
C ASN A 74 -5.70 2.77 -12.79
N SER A 75 -4.96 2.18 -11.86
CA SER A 75 -4.08 2.89 -10.92
C SER A 75 -2.71 3.19 -11.51
N SER A 76 -2.65 3.97 -12.58
CA SER A 76 -1.37 4.42 -13.17
C SER A 76 -0.61 5.41 -12.27
N SER A 77 -1.29 6.11 -11.37
CA SER A 77 -0.72 7.13 -10.49
C SER A 77 0.36 6.58 -9.55
N PHE A 78 0.19 5.37 -8.99
CA PHE A 78 1.26 4.72 -8.23
C PHE A 78 2.50 4.47 -9.08
N LYS A 79 2.36 3.89 -10.26
CA LYS A 79 3.49 3.63 -11.17
C LYS A 79 4.19 4.94 -11.55
N ASN A 80 3.42 5.97 -11.91
CA ASN A 80 3.93 7.28 -12.28
C ASN A 80 4.63 7.98 -11.09
N PHE A 81 4.08 7.85 -9.88
CA PHE A 81 4.71 8.41 -8.68
C PHE A 81 6.10 7.79 -8.45
N PHE A 82 6.22 6.46 -8.49
CA PHE A 82 7.47 5.76 -8.21
C PHE A 82 8.48 5.83 -9.37
N SER A 83 8.05 6.10 -10.60
CA SER A 83 8.97 6.39 -11.71
C SER A 83 9.71 7.72 -11.55
N LYS A 84 9.12 8.67 -10.82
CA LYS A 84 9.67 10.03 -10.61
C LYS A 84 10.38 10.20 -9.26
N ASN A 85 10.12 9.31 -8.32
CA ASN A 85 10.63 9.44 -6.95
C ASN A 85 11.56 8.28 -6.60
N LEU A 86 12.78 8.60 -6.22
CA LEU A 86 13.78 7.60 -5.86
C LEU A 86 13.68 7.26 -4.36
N TYR A 87 13.70 5.96 -4.08
CA TYR A 87 13.78 5.40 -2.73
C TYR A 87 14.98 4.46 -2.65
N PRO A 88 16.20 5.00 -2.45
CA PRO A 88 17.41 4.18 -2.44
C PRO A 88 17.31 3.02 -1.44
N GLY A 89 17.67 1.81 -1.87
CA GLY A 89 17.62 0.60 -1.05
C GLY A 89 16.25 -0.08 -0.98
N LEU A 90 15.25 0.40 -1.73
CA LEU A 90 13.98 -0.29 -1.96
C LEU A 90 13.85 -0.66 -3.44
N THR A 91 13.35 -1.87 -3.69
CA THR A 91 12.97 -2.34 -5.03
C THR A 91 11.46 -2.48 -5.08
N PHE A 92 10.83 -1.92 -6.11
CA PHE A 92 9.37 -1.89 -6.27
C PHE A 92 8.90 -2.86 -7.35
N TYR A 93 7.81 -3.57 -7.03
CA TYR A 93 7.08 -4.46 -7.91
C TYR A 93 5.60 -4.08 -7.88
N PHE A 94 4.88 -4.25 -8.99
CA PHE A 94 3.46 -3.87 -9.09
C PHE A 94 2.65 -5.06 -9.59
N ALA A 95 1.79 -5.58 -8.71
CA ALA A 95 0.73 -6.52 -9.06
C ALA A 95 -0.55 -5.75 -9.37
N THR A 96 -1.28 -6.18 -10.38
CA THR A 96 -2.59 -5.61 -10.70
C THR A 96 -3.69 -6.51 -10.13
N GLN A 97 -4.58 -5.94 -9.31
CA GLN A 97 -5.81 -6.59 -8.92
C GLN A 97 -6.86 -6.34 -10.01
N TYR A 98 -7.19 -7.39 -10.76
CA TYR A 98 -8.20 -7.37 -11.81
C TYR A 98 -9.59 -7.53 -11.21
N LEU A 99 -10.58 -6.88 -11.82
CA LEU A 99 -11.98 -7.10 -11.48
C LEU A 99 -12.51 -8.38 -12.15
N GLU A 100 -13.21 -9.18 -11.40
CA GLU A 100 -13.97 -10.30 -11.99
C GLU A 100 -15.04 -9.78 -12.95
N LYS A 101 -15.31 -10.54 -14.00
CA LYS A 101 -16.31 -10.18 -15.02
C LYS A 101 -17.67 -9.88 -14.36
N GLY A 102 -18.22 -8.70 -14.65
CA GLY A 102 -19.51 -8.23 -14.11
C GLY A 102 -19.42 -7.54 -12.73
N ARG A 103 -18.25 -7.45 -12.12
CA ARG A 103 -18.08 -6.71 -10.85
C ARG A 103 -17.60 -5.28 -11.12
N VAL A 104 -18.11 -4.35 -10.30
CA VAL A 104 -17.67 -2.93 -10.32
C VAL A 104 -16.74 -2.58 -9.16
N LYS A 105 -16.44 -3.57 -8.28
CA LYS A 105 -15.56 -3.38 -7.12
C LYS A 105 -14.68 -4.61 -6.93
N PRO A 106 -13.44 -4.43 -6.44
CA PRO A 106 -12.56 -5.54 -6.08
C PRO A 106 -13.18 -6.48 -5.04
N SER A 107 -12.81 -7.74 -5.09
CA SER A 107 -13.32 -8.81 -4.20
C SER A 107 -12.74 -8.76 -2.78
N GLY A 108 -11.92 -7.76 -2.46
CA GLY A 108 -11.37 -7.52 -1.12
C GLY A 108 -9.89 -7.84 -0.99
N THR A 109 -9.41 -7.81 0.27
CA THR A 109 -7.98 -7.94 0.57
C THR A 109 -7.41 -9.33 0.30
N ALA A 110 -8.18 -10.38 0.56
CA ALA A 110 -7.75 -11.76 0.30
C ALA A 110 -7.57 -12.00 -1.21
N ASP A 111 -8.48 -11.50 -2.04
CA ASP A 111 -8.36 -11.58 -3.49
C ASP A 111 -7.16 -10.77 -4.01
N ALA A 112 -6.94 -9.55 -3.48
CA ALA A 112 -5.78 -8.74 -3.81
C ALA A 112 -4.47 -9.49 -3.54
N LEU A 113 -4.37 -10.12 -2.38
CA LEU A 113 -3.21 -10.94 -2.01
C LEU A 113 -3.07 -12.15 -2.92
N PHE A 114 -4.16 -12.88 -3.18
CA PHE A 114 -4.16 -14.04 -4.08
C PHE A 114 -3.64 -13.67 -5.47
N GLN A 115 -4.13 -12.57 -6.06
CA GLN A 115 -3.70 -12.13 -7.38
C GLN A 115 -2.22 -11.68 -7.39
N ALA A 116 -1.73 -11.07 -6.32
CA ALA A 116 -0.31 -10.75 -6.17
C ALA A 116 0.55 -12.02 -6.15
N LEU A 117 0.17 -13.04 -5.37
CA LEU A 117 0.87 -14.32 -5.30
C LEU A 117 0.79 -15.10 -6.64
N PHE A 118 -0.24 -14.87 -7.43
CA PHE A 118 -0.35 -15.46 -8.76
C PHE A 118 0.63 -14.80 -9.75
N GLN A 119 0.80 -13.48 -9.69
CA GLN A 119 1.68 -12.71 -10.56
C GLN A 119 3.16 -12.84 -10.15
N PHE A 120 3.45 -12.94 -8.84
CA PHE A 120 4.80 -13.08 -8.29
C PHE A 120 4.98 -14.44 -7.60
N LYS A 121 5.26 -15.45 -8.41
CA LYS A 121 5.35 -16.87 -7.96
C LYS A 121 6.38 -17.09 -6.87
N GLU A 122 7.45 -16.30 -6.83
CA GLU A 122 8.49 -16.37 -5.81
C GLU A 122 7.98 -16.07 -4.38
N LEU A 123 6.89 -15.31 -4.24
CA LEU A 123 6.27 -15.05 -2.94
C LEU A 123 5.58 -16.29 -2.34
N ARG A 124 5.26 -17.30 -3.16
CA ARG A 124 4.59 -18.53 -2.68
C ARG A 124 5.50 -19.43 -1.85
N SER A 125 6.81 -19.28 -1.99
CA SER A 125 7.84 -20.10 -1.32
C SER A 125 8.68 -19.29 -0.33
N LYS A 126 8.29 -18.06 -0.01
CA LYS A 126 9.03 -17.16 0.89
C LYS A 126 8.09 -16.50 1.88
N ASP A 127 8.63 -16.14 3.04
CA ASP A 127 7.92 -15.31 3.99
C ASP A 127 7.74 -13.90 3.42
N PHE A 128 6.59 -13.31 3.69
CA PHE A 128 6.27 -11.93 3.37
C PHE A 128 5.38 -11.31 4.45
N CYS A 129 5.42 -9.99 4.58
CA CYS A 129 4.44 -9.25 5.37
C CYS A 129 3.42 -8.58 4.45
N VAL A 130 2.23 -8.30 4.99
CA VAL A 130 1.16 -7.59 4.27
C VAL A 130 0.71 -6.40 5.09
N CYS A 131 0.48 -5.26 4.44
CA CYS A 131 -0.13 -4.08 5.07
C CYS A 131 -1.00 -3.30 4.08
N ASN A 132 -1.81 -2.39 4.60
CA ASN A 132 -2.60 -1.47 3.79
C ASN A 132 -1.80 -0.20 3.47
N SER A 133 -2.04 0.40 2.31
CA SER A 133 -1.38 1.64 1.86
C SER A 133 -1.90 2.91 2.55
N ASP A 134 -3.05 2.83 3.20
CA ASP A 134 -3.73 3.96 3.84
C ASP A 134 -3.59 3.98 5.38
N ASN A 135 -2.71 3.14 5.92
CA ASN A 135 -2.34 3.12 7.34
C ASN A 135 -0.86 3.43 7.52
N LEU A 136 -0.51 4.07 8.63
CA LEU A 136 0.88 4.30 9.02
C LEU A 136 1.26 3.36 10.16
N TYR A 137 2.23 2.51 9.91
CA TYR A 137 2.76 1.56 10.88
C TYR A 137 4.11 2.04 11.42
N SER A 138 4.34 1.89 12.73
CA SER A 138 5.61 2.26 13.33
C SER A 138 6.75 1.32 12.91
N VAL A 139 7.98 1.81 12.98
CA VAL A 139 9.17 0.99 12.72
C VAL A 139 9.22 -0.24 13.65
N SER A 140 8.80 -0.07 14.92
CA SER A 140 8.76 -1.18 15.89
C SER A 140 7.74 -2.24 15.52
N ALA A 141 6.55 -1.84 15.04
CA ALA A 141 5.52 -2.76 14.55
C ALA A 141 6.05 -3.57 13.36
N PHE A 142 6.61 -2.90 12.36
CA PHE A 142 7.23 -3.56 11.22
C PHE A 142 8.39 -4.51 11.61
N LYS A 143 9.24 -4.10 12.56
CA LYS A 143 10.32 -4.98 13.05
C LYS A 143 9.76 -6.23 13.74
N LYS A 144 8.75 -6.09 14.60
CA LYS A 144 8.13 -7.22 15.30
C LYS A 144 7.54 -8.23 14.33
N ILE A 145 6.71 -7.80 13.36
CA ILE A 145 6.09 -8.73 12.41
C ILE A 145 7.13 -9.36 11.47
N ARG A 146 8.14 -8.59 11.04
CA ARG A 146 9.19 -9.08 10.15
C ARG A 146 10.08 -10.14 10.77
N LEU A 147 10.33 -10.06 12.07
CA LEU A 147 11.28 -10.92 12.79
C LEU A 147 10.58 -12.06 13.54
N THR A 148 9.26 -12.19 13.43
CA THR A 148 8.56 -13.31 14.06
C THR A 148 8.93 -14.66 13.42
N ASN A 149 9.05 -15.68 14.24
CA ASN A 149 9.25 -17.06 13.80
C ASN A 149 7.93 -17.84 13.71
N ALA A 150 6.78 -17.20 13.96
CA ALA A 150 5.48 -17.84 13.84
C ALA A 150 5.13 -18.06 12.36
N LEU A 151 4.43 -19.18 12.07
CA LEU A 151 3.93 -19.47 10.73
C LEU A 151 2.99 -18.38 10.21
N ASN A 152 2.15 -17.82 11.09
CA ASN A 152 1.28 -16.70 10.83
C ASN A 152 1.26 -15.77 12.03
N ALA A 153 1.32 -14.48 11.80
CA ALA A 153 1.25 -13.47 12.85
C ALA A 153 0.53 -12.22 12.34
N PHE A 154 -0.10 -11.50 13.25
CA PHE A 154 -0.68 -10.19 12.97
C PHE A 154 -0.42 -9.24 14.14
N ILE A 155 -0.50 -7.95 13.88
CA ILE A 155 -0.42 -6.90 14.88
C ILE A 155 -1.80 -6.28 15.01
N SER A 156 -2.38 -6.36 16.21
CA SER A 156 -3.60 -5.63 16.57
C SER A 156 -3.25 -4.24 17.11
N TYR A 157 -4.11 -3.26 16.91
CA TYR A 157 -4.01 -1.88 17.39
C TYR A 157 -5.38 -1.30 17.68
#